data_a65e32ca744716ba8ed1cac752016de1
#
_entry.id   a65e32ca744716ba8ed1cac752016de1
#
_cell.length_a   1.000
_cell.length_b   1.000
_cell.length_c   1.000
_cell.angle_alpha   90.00
_cell.angle_beta   90.00
_cell.angle_gamma   90.00
#
_symmetry.space_group_name_H-M   'P 1'
#
loop_
_entity.id
_entity.type
_entity.pdbx_description
1 polymer ?
#
loop_
_entity_poly.entity_id
_entity_poly.type
_entity_poly.pdbx_seq_one_letter_code
_entity_poly.pdbx_strand_id
1 'polypeptide(L)'
;YIASSTGSQFQTNALDGTDQGMSSITLRGLDHTSTLVLINSKRQTSAGTTSNEGEGYVDINIIPQIALRQVHILKEGATTAYGSDAISGVVNFLTQDDFEGVKLNLNQQKTTNYNQRDSSLGILFGKKYDNSNFVFAIDYIDRSPLNASEIPGIAELGLSTLGNSFKVSADDVVDSGVYQGSYSENQWVADPNCINNGGILAGPFCKFLYGERFNIINTEEHIKSYLSYKFDAQSYQSKTTLIYADISVKDNPQSPSYPALSFLSRKIQPGIGGSPF
;
A
#
# COMPACT_ATOMS: atom_id res chain seq x y z
N TYR A 1 -16.52 -4.77 -11.26
CA TYR A 1 -16.27 -3.44 -10.68
C TYR A 1 -17.29 -3.16 -9.57
N ILE A 2 -16.83 -2.91 -8.36
CA ILE A 2 -17.69 -2.56 -7.22
C ILE A 2 -17.70 -1.04 -7.12
N ALA A 3 -18.67 -0.39 -7.76
CA ALA A 3 -18.77 1.07 -7.81
C ALA A 3 -18.91 1.75 -6.43
N SER A 4 -19.27 0.98 -5.41
CA SER A 4 -19.41 1.46 -4.03
C SER A 4 -18.18 1.19 -3.16
N SER A 5 -17.15 0.55 -3.71
CA SER A 5 -15.87 0.36 -3.01
C SER A 5 -14.91 1.48 -3.37
N THR A 6 -14.27 2.07 -2.40
CA THR A 6 -13.23 3.06 -2.62
C THR A 6 -11.91 2.43 -3.06
N GLY A 7 -11.84 1.09 -3.09
CA GLY A 7 -10.65 0.34 -3.48
C GLY A 7 -9.53 0.44 -2.46
N SER A 8 -8.43 -0.22 -2.76
CA SER A 8 -7.19 -0.05 -2.00
C SER A 8 -6.47 1.20 -2.50
N GLN A 9 -6.39 2.22 -1.68
CA GLN A 9 -5.55 3.40 -1.94
C GLN A 9 -4.10 3.19 -1.51
N PHE A 10 -3.81 2.07 -0.88
CA PHE A 10 -2.54 1.80 -0.22
C PHE A 10 -1.37 1.57 -1.18
N GLN A 11 -1.64 1.18 -2.42
CA GLN A 11 -0.59 0.89 -3.39
C GLN A 11 0.10 2.13 -3.99
N THR A 12 -0.50 3.30 -3.83
CA THR A 12 -0.01 4.54 -4.47
C THR A 12 0.43 5.61 -3.48
N ASN A 13 0.30 5.37 -2.17
CA ASN A 13 0.66 6.38 -1.20
C ASN A 13 2.10 6.17 -0.71
N ALA A 14 3.02 6.90 -1.31
CA ALA A 14 4.44 6.86 -0.96
C ALA A 14 4.76 7.37 0.46
N LEU A 15 3.80 8.00 1.14
CA LEU A 15 3.96 8.49 2.51
C LEU A 15 3.59 7.43 3.55
N ASP A 16 2.82 6.41 3.16
CA ASP A 16 2.24 5.43 4.06
C ASP A 16 2.89 4.06 3.82
N GLY A 17 4.11 3.90 4.30
CA GLY A 17 4.96 2.75 4.00
C GLY A 17 4.52 1.39 4.60
N THR A 18 3.46 1.34 5.42
CA THR A 18 3.10 0.13 6.16
C THR A 18 2.09 -0.77 5.46
N ASP A 19 1.30 -0.24 4.53
CA ASP A 19 0.16 -0.96 3.96
C ASP A 19 0.33 -1.36 2.49
N GLN A 20 1.53 -1.17 1.95
CA GLN A 20 1.82 -1.49 0.55
C GLN A 20 1.73 -3.00 0.29
N GLY A 21 1.18 -3.35 -0.86
CA GLY A 21 0.98 -4.75 -1.26
C GLY A 21 -0.27 -5.42 -0.68
N MET A 22 -1.00 -4.76 0.21
CA MET A 22 -2.26 -5.26 0.77
C MET A 22 -3.45 -4.58 0.13
N SER A 23 -4.60 -5.26 0.19
CA SER A 23 -5.84 -4.74 -0.37
C SER A 23 -7.00 -5.00 0.58
N SER A 24 -7.78 -3.98 0.85
CA SER A 24 -9.01 -4.07 1.62
C SER A 24 -10.23 -3.71 0.78
N ILE A 25 -11.40 -4.05 1.26
CA ILE A 25 -12.66 -3.59 0.66
C ILE A 25 -13.42 -2.77 1.68
N THR A 26 -13.86 -1.58 1.23
CA THR A 26 -14.77 -0.73 1.97
C THR A 26 -16.05 -0.52 1.15
N LEU A 27 -17.19 -0.63 1.78
CA LEU A 27 -18.47 -0.35 1.14
C LEU A 27 -19.03 0.97 1.66
N ARG A 28 -19.68 1.72 0.78
CA ARG A 28 -20.41 2.96 1.11
C ARG A 28 -19.51 4.09 1.68
N GLY A 29 -18.22 4.03 1.44
CA GLY A 29 -17.25 5.02 1.96
C GLY A 29 -17.07 5.00 3.48
N LEU A 30 -17.47 3.91 4.15
CA LEU A 30 -17.19 3.68 5.56
C LEU A 30 -15.80 3.04 5.72
N ASP A 31 -15.30 2.95 6.95
CA ASP A 31 -13.99 2.39 7.26
C ASP A 31 -13.89 0.86 6.98
N HIS A 32 -12.68 0.34 7.09
CA HIS A 32 -12.37 -1.07 6.80
C HIS A 32 -13.03 -2.03 7.79
N THR A 33 -13.29 -1.58 9.02
CA THR A 33 -13.88 -2.38 10.09
C THR A 33 -15.39 -2.55 9.93
N SER A 34 -16.01 -1.70 9.11
CA SER A 34 -17.46 -1.71 8.85
C SER A 34 -17.90 -2.68 7.76
N THR A 35 -16.96 -3.24 6.98
CA THR A 35 -17.26 -4.19 5.88
C THR A 35 -16.79 -5.58 6.26
N LEU A 36 -17.72 -6.51 6.42
CA LEU A 36 -17.37 -7.90 6.68
C LEU A 36 -16.89 -8.61 5.42
N VAL A 37 -15.66 -9.13 5.46
CA VAL A 37 -15.09 -9.94 4.39
C VAL A 37 -15.14 -11.42 4.78
N LEU A 38 -15.69 -12.23 3.87
CA LEU A 38 -15.76 -13.68 4.00
C LEU A 38 -15.04 -14.36 2.83
N ILE A 39 -14.42 -15.50 3.09
CA ILE A 39 -13.96 -16.43 2.06
C ILE A 39 -14.70 -17.75 2.26
N ASN A 40 -15.43 -18.18 1.25
CA ASN A 40 -16.28 -19.39 1.32
C ASN A 40 -17.23 -19.35 2.53
N SER A 41 -17.83 -18.20 2.78
CA SER A 41 -18.76 -17.95 3.91
C SER A 41 -18.12 -18.07 5.30
N LYS A 42 -16.80 -18.08 5.40
CA LYS A 42 -16.06 -18.09 6.67
C LYS A 42 -15.37 -16.75 6.89
N ARG A 43 -15.45 -16.25 8.12
CA ARG A 43 -14.71 -15.06 8.55
C ARG A 43 -13.21 -15.30 8.40
N GLN A 44 -12.49 -14.26 8.05
CA GLN A 44 -11.04 -14.25 7.95
C GLN A 44 -10.44 -13.50 9.13
N THR A 45 -9.20 -13.84 9.46
CA THR A 45 -8.41 -13.08 10.42
C THR A 45 -7.97 -11.77 9.79
N SER A 46 -7.81 -10.74 10.61
CA SER A 46 -7.20 -9.49 10.16
C SER A 46 -5.77 -9.72 9.67
N ALA A 47 -5.32 -8.87 8.77
CA ALA A 47 -3.91 -8.79 8.35
C ALA A 47 -2.99 -8.58 9.57
N GLY A 48 -1.73 -8.96 9.43
CA GLY A 48 -0.71 -8.82 10.49
C GLY A 48 -0.29 -7.38 10.77
N THR A 49 -0.84 -6.42 10.04
CA THR A 49 -0.62 -4.98 10.22
C THR A 49 -1.97 -4.25 10.22
N THR A 50 -1.93 -3.00 10.62
CA THR A 50 -3.10 -2.11 10.63
C THR A 50 -3.04 -1.13 9.47
N SER A 51 -4.19 -0.53 9.14
CA SER A 51 -4.25 0.65 8.27
C SER A 51 -3.49 1.83 8.90
N ASN A 52 -3.28 2.90 8.14
CA ASN A 52 -2.66 4.13 8.66
C ASN A 52 -3.45 4.77 9.81
N GLU A 53 -4.72 4.47 9.91
CA GLU A 53 -5.59 4.92 10.99
C GLU A 53 -5.54 3.99 12.21
N GLY A 54 -4.74 2.92 12.16
CA GLY A 54 -4.57 1.96 13.24
C GLY A 54 -5.64 0.86 13.27
N GLU A 55 -6.45 0.74 12.22
CA GLU A 55 -7.55 -0.22 12.14
C GLU A 55 -7.12 -1.54 11.52
N GLY A 56 -7.65 -2.64 12.05
CA GLY A 56 -7.47 -3.96 11.46
C GLY A 56 -8.39 -4.17 10.25
N TYR A 57 -7.90 -4.84 9.22
CA TYR A 57 -8.66 -5.19 8.02
C TYR A 57 -8.29 -6.58 7.52
N VAL A 58 -9.15 -7.14 6.67
CA VAL A 58 -8.88 -8.41 5.98
C VAL A 58 -8.18 -8.12 4.66
N ASP A 59 -6.97 -8.66 4.48
CA ASP A 59 -6.27 -8.57 3.20
C ASP A 59 -6.87 -9.53 2.19
N ILE A 60 -7.51 -8.99 1.16
CA ILE A 60 -8.10 -9.75 0.05
C ILE A 60 -7.07 -10.09 -1.03
N ASN A 61 -5.88 -9.51 -0.97
CA ASN A 61 -4.84 -9.75 -1.95
C ASN A 61 -4.23 -11.15 -1.83
N ILE A 62 -4.51 -11.85 -0.72
CA ILE A 62 -4.08 -13.25 -0.51
C ILE A 62 -4.76 -14.25 -1.44
N ILE A 63 -5.89 -13.89 -2.09
CA ILE A 63 -6.69 -14.83 -2.89
C ILE A 63 -6.14 -14.88 -4.31
N PRO A 64 -5.74 -16.06 -4.84
CA PRO A 64 -5.41 -16.19 -6.26
C PRO A 64 -6.63 -15.86 -7.14
N GLN A 65 -6.47 -14.96 -8.09
CA GLN A 65 -7.60 -14.52 -8.93
C GLN A 65 -8.19 -15.67 -9.75
N ILE A 66 -7.33 -16.57 -10.25
CA ILE A 66 -7.77 -17.74 -11.04
C ILE A 66 -8.57 -18.74 -10.21
N ALA A 67 -8.42 -18.72 -8.88
CA ALA A 67 -9.19 -19.55 -7.95
C ALA A 67 -10.57 -18.96 -7.63
N LEU A 68 -10.85 -17.70 -7.98
CA LEU A 68 -12.15 -17.09 -7.73
C LEU A 68 -13.20 -17.64 -8.68
N ARG A 69 -14.36 -18.03 -8.12
CA ARG A 69 -15.55 -18.43 -8.85
C ARG A 69 -16.57 -17.28 -8.93
N GLN A 70 -16.86 -16.68 -7.80
CA GLN A 70 -17.87 -15.62 -7.65
C GLN A 70 -17.53 -14.71 -6.48
N VAL A 71 -18.04 -13.49 -6.52
CA VAL A 71 -18.07 -12.56 -5.38
C VAL A 71 -19.52 -12.18 -5.11
N HIS A 72 -19.98 -12.48 -3.91
CA HIS A 72 -21.32 -12.09 -3.46
C HIS A 72 -21.20 -10.85 -2.59
N ILE A 73 -22.01 -9.83 -2.89
CA ILE A 73 -22.00 -8.56 -2.18
C ILE A 73 -23.40 -8.30 -1.63
N LEU A 74 -23.50 -8.23 -0.32
CA LEU A 74 -24.67 -7.72 0.39
C LEU A 74 -24.41 -6.27 0.73
N LYS A 75 -25.11 -5.36 0.04
CA LYS A 75 -24.90 -3.91 0.15
C LYS A 75 -25.64 -3.25 1.31
N GLU A 76 -26.49 -3.98 1.99
CA GLU A 76 -27.25 -3.50 3.15
C GLU A 76 -26.59 -3.92 4.45
N GLY A 77 -26.82 -3.16 5.52
CA GLY A 77 -26.34 -3.54 6.84
C GLY A 77 -26.91 -4.89 7.26
N ALA A 78 -26.02 -5.81 7.63
CA ALA A 78 -26.36 -7.19 7.96
C ALA A 78 -25.95 -7.54 9.40
N THR A 79 -25.89 -6.56 10.28
CA THR A 79 -25.43 -6.70 11.67
C THR A 79 -26.24 -7.71 12.47
N THR A 80 -27.53 -7.85 12.21
CA THR A 80 -28.39 -8.82 12.88
C THR A 80 -28.02 -10.29 12.56
N ALA A 81 -27.51 -10.54 11.36
CA ALA A 81 -27.12 -11.87 10.92
C ALA A 81 -25.63 -12.15 11.09
N TYR A 82 -24.80 -11.12 10.93
CA TYR A 82 -23.33 -11.26 10.84
C TYR A 82 -22.54 -10.52 11.92
N GLY A 83 -23.21 -9.76 12.81
CA GLY A 83 -22.55 -9.01 13.89
C GLY A 83 -22.03 -7.63 13.45
N SER A 84 -21.31 -6.97 14.36
CA SER A 84 -20.89 -5.56 14.26
C SER A 84 -20.04 -5.22 13.03
N ASP A 85 -19.32 -6.17 12.47
CA ASP A 85 -18.40 -5.93 11.35
C ASP A 85 -19.13 -5.79 10.01
N ALA A 86 -20.45 -6.01 9.98
CA ALA A 86 -21.28 -5.95 8.77
C ALA A 86 -22.18 -4.71 8.70
N ILE A 87 -21.70 -3.56 9.19
CA ILE A 87 -22.46 -2.30 9.22
C ILE A 87 -22.69 -1.79 7.78
N SER A 88 -21.63 -1.72 6.98
CA SER A 88 -21.71 -1.25 5.59
C SER A 88 -22.13 -2.35 4.61
N GLY A 89 -22.00 -3.61 5.00
CA GLY A 89 -22.35 -4.76 4.19
C GLY A 89 -21.40 -5.93 4.35
N VAL A 90 -21.60 -6.94 3.49
CA VAL A 90 -20.81 -8.18 3.49
C VAL A 90 -20.28 -8.45 2.08
N VAL A 91 -19.01 -8.80 1.97
CA VAL A 91 -18.41 -9.28 0.72
C VAL A 91 -17.89 -10.70 0.93
N ASN A 92 -18.43 -11.65 0.18
CA ASN A 92 -18.10 -13.06 0.27
C ASN A 92 -17.44 -13.54 -1.03
N PHE A 93 -16.16 -13.88 -0.93
CA PHE A 93 -15.39 -14.45 -2.03
C PHE A 93 -15.59 -15.97 -2.06
N LEU A 94 -16.16 -16.48 -3.13
CA LEU A 94 -16.33 -17.90 -3.35
C LEU A 94 -15.25 -18.42 -4.28
N THR A 95 -14.46 -19.36 -3.81
CA THR A 95 -13.38 -19.99 -4.58
C THR A 95 -13.86 -21.20 -5.34
N GLN A 96 -13.10 -21.61 -6.36
CA GLN A 96 -13.32 -22.84 -7.10
C GLN A 96 -13.08 -24.04 -6.20
N ASP A 97 -14.09 -24.83 -5.95
CA ASP A 97 -14.03 -26.05 -5.14
C ASP A 97 -14.64 -27.26 -5.85
N ASP A 98 -15.09 -27.04 -7.09
CA ASP A 98 -15.73 -28.03 -7.94
C ASP A 98 -15.30 -27.74 -9.40
N PHE A 99 -14.03 -27.94 -9.70
CA PHE A 99 -13.45 -27.72 -11.01
C PHE A 99 -12.83 -29.05 -11.52
N GLU A 100 -12.95 -29.28 -12.82
CA GLU A 100 -12.30 -30.41 -13.48
C GLU A 100 -11.59 -29.92 -14.74
N GLY A 101 -10.33 -30.28 -14.90
CA GLY A 101 -9.49 -29.90 -16.04
C GLY A 101 -8.38 -28.93 -15.65
N VAL A 102 -7.90 -28.20 -16.66
CA VAL A 102 -6.83 -27.21 -16.54
C VAL A 102 -7.30 -25.87 -17.14
N LYS A 103 -7.10 -24.80 -16.41
CA LYS A 103 -7.29 -23.43 -16.90
C LYS A 103 -5.98 -22.67 -16.77
N LEU A 104 -5.55 -22.02 -17.85
CA LEU A 104 -4.37 -21.17 -17.89
C LEU A 104 -4.81 -19.72 -18.17
N ASN A 105 -4.27 -18.78 -17.44
CA ASN A 105 -4.42 -17.35 -17.68
C ASN A 105 -3.05 -16.71 -17.80
N LEU A 106 -2.79 -16.08 -18.94
CA LEU A 106 -1.58 -15.30 -19.20
C LEU A 106 -2.02 -13.88 -19.53
N ASN A 107 -1.48 -12.92 -18.81
CA ASN A 107 -1.76 -11.51 -19.09
C ASN A 107 -0.46 -10.74 -19.09
N GLN A 108 -0.31 -9.85 -20.06
CA GLN A 108 0.77 -8.88 -20.13
C GLN A 108 0.20 -7.53 -20.52
N GLN A 109 0.50 -6.54 -19.73
CA GLN A 109 0.13 -5.15 -19.96
C GLN A 109 1.39 -4.29 -19.97
N LYS A 110 1.45 -3.33 -20.86
CA LYS A 110 2.55 -2.36 -20.95
C LYS A 110 1.97 -0.98 -21.20
N THR A 111 2.52 0.03 -20.52
CA THR A 111 2.20 1.44 -20.82
C THR A 111 2.80 1.84 -22.18
N THR A 112 2.06 2.63 -22.94
CA THR A 112 2.46 2.98 -24.31
C THR A 112 3.69 3.90 -24.35
N ASN A 113 3.77 4.85 -23.40
CA ASN A 113 4.76 5.91 -23.40
C ASN A 113 5.88 5.72 -22.37
N TYR A 114 5.78 4.70 -21.52
CA TYR A 114 6.71 4.44 -20.43
C TYR A 114 7.14 2.97 -20.42
N ASN A 115 8.16 2.66 -19.63
CA ASN A 115 8.68 1.28 -19.56
C ASN A 115 7.95 0.39 -18.54
N GLN A 116 6.90 0.90 -17.90
CA GLN A 116 6.13 0.15 -16.93
C GLN A 116 5.37 -1.00 -17.59
N ARG A 117 5.42 -2.17 -16.97
CA ARG A 117 4.73 -3.38 -17.40
C ARG A 117 4.20 -4.16 -16.21
N ASP A 118 3.08 -4.85 -16.44
CA ASP A 118 2.54 -5.86 -15.55
C ASP A 118 2.48 -7.19 -16.31
N SER A 119 2.91 -8.26 -15.67
CA SER A 119 2.83 -9.63 -16.21
C SER A 119 2.18 -10.51 -15.18
N SER A 120 1.27 -11.38 -15.58
CA SER A 120 0.68 -12.36 -14.69
C SER A 120 0.50 -13.72 -15.35
N LEU A 121 0.67 -14.77 -14.53
CA LEU A 121 0.45 -16.15 -14.88
C LEU A 121 -0.44 -16.78 -13.83
N GLY A 122 -1.58 -17.31 -14.25
CA GLY A 122 -2.47 -18.09 -13.38
C GLY A 122 -2.66 -19.50 -13.93
N ILE A 123 -2.59 -20.51 -13.07
CA ILE A 123 -2.85 -21.91 -13.38
C ILE A 123 -3.89 -22.42 -12.39
N LEU A 124 -4.96 -23.01 -12.90
CA LEU A 124 -5.96 -23.73 -12.11
C LEU A 124 -6.03 -25.16 -12.63
N PHE A 125 -5.88 -26.10 -11.74
CA PHE A 125 -6.03 -27.53 -12.00
C PHE A 125 -7.08 -28.13 -11.08
N GLY A 126 -7.91 -29.02 -11.61
CA GLY A 126 -8.88 -29.74 -10.81
C GLY A 126 -9.12 -31.16 -11.32
N LYS A 127 -9.40 -32.06 -10.40
CA LYS A 127 -9.72 -33.45 -10.68
C LYS A 127 -10.83 -33.94 -9.77
N LYS A 128 -11.86 -34.49 -10.38
CA LYS A 128 -12.97 -35.16 -9.69
C LYS A 128 -12.73 -36.67 -9.66
N TYR A 129 -13.07 -37.25 -8.52
CA TYR A 129 -13.14 -38.71 -8.28
C TYR A 129 -14.52 -39.01 -7.74
N ASP A 130 -14.89 -40.29 -7.66
CA ASP A 130 -16.23 -40.70 -7.21
C ASP A 130 -16.63 -40.08 -5.86
N ASN A 131 -15.72 -40.07 -4.90
CA ASN A 131 -15.97 -39.60 -3.54
C ASN A 131 -15.10 -38.40 -3.14
N SER A 132 -14.37 -37.84 -4.06
CA SER A 132 -13.50 -36.70 -3.72
C SER A 132 -13.29 -35.75 -4.88
N ASN A 133 -12.95 -34.53 -4.54
CA ASN A 133 -12.57 -33.50 -5.51
C ASN A 133 -11.35 -32.74 -5.00
N PHE A 134 -10.39 -32.56 -5.88
CA PHE A 134 -9.16 -31.83 -5.66
C PHE A 134 -9.08 -30.64 -6.62
N VAL A 135 -8.83 -29.44 -6.08
CA VAL A 135 -8.60 -28.23 -6.86
C VAL A 135 -7.34 -27.55 -6.34
N PHE A 136 -6.45 -27.22 -7.26
CA PHE A 136 -5.23 -26.45 -6.98
C PHE A 136 -5.15 -25.25 -7.90
N ALA A 137 -4.73 -24.11 -7.37
CA ALA A 137 -4.46 -22.89 -8.15
C ALA A 137 -3.18 -22.25 -7.70
N ILE A 138 -2.49 -21.61 -8.65
CA ILE A 138 -1.35 -20.74 -8.40
C ILE A 138 -1.46 -19.50 -9.29
N ASP A 139 -1.20 -18.33 -8.73
CA ASP A 139 -1.05 -17.06 -9.44
C ASP A 139 0.33 -16.48 -9.14
N TYR A 140 0.99 -16.05 -10.22
CA TYR A 140 2.21 -15.24 -10.17
C TYR A 140 1.93 -13.88 -10.82
N ILE A 141 2.35 -12.82 -10.16
CA ILE A 141 2.23 -11.44 -10.66
C ILE A 141 3.60 -10.77 -10.52
N ASP A 142 4.06 -10.15 -11.59
CA ASP A 142 5.26 -9.33 -11.64
C ASP A 142 4.90 -7.96 -12.22
N ARG A 143 5.17 -6.92 -11.46
CA ARG A 143 4.92 -5.51 -11.81
C ARG A 143 6.21 -4.73 -11.76
N SER A 144 6.56 -4.06 -12.85
CA SER A 144 7.69 -3.15 -12.88
C SER A 144 7.30 -1.75 -12.37
N PRO A 145 8.25 -0.99 -11.82
CA PRO A 145 7.96 0.34 -11.30
C PRO A 145 7.68 1.35 -12.42
N LEU A 146 7.01 2.44 -12.04
CA LEU A 146 6.94 3.69 -12.78
C LEU A 146 7.32 4.81 -11.84
N ASN A 147 8.45 5.46 -12.11
CA ASN A 147 8.94 6.57 -11.32
C ASN A 147 8.27 7.89 -11.74
N ALA A 148 8.02 8.77 -10.78
CA ALA A 148 7.41 10.08 -11.03
C ALA A 148 8.25 10.95 -11.97
N SER A 149 9.59 10.80 -11.93
CA SER A 149 10.50 11.54 -12.83
C SER A 149 10.36 11.17 -14.30
N GLU A 150 9.77 10.00 -14.61
CA GLU A 150 9.51 9.58 -15.99
C GLU A 150 8.32 10.30 -16.61
N ILE A 151 7.45 10.91 -15.78
CA ILE A 151 6.24 11.59 -16.24
C ILE A 151 6.41 13.10 -16.09
N PRO A 152 6.50 13.87 -17.20
CA PRO A 152 6.64 15.32 -17.15
C PRO A 152 5.56 15.98 -16.31
N GLY A 153 5.95 16.88 -15.41
CA GLY A 153 5.06 17.64 -14.55
C GLY A 153 4.59 16.94 -13.28
N ILE A 154 4.91 15.66 -13.09
CA ILE A 154 4.51 14.93 -11.87
C ILE A 154 5.56 15.07 -10.76
N ALA A 155 6.83 14.91 -11.08
CA ALA A 155 7.90 15.03 -10.09
C ALA A 155 7.93 16.43 -9.46
N GLU A 156 7.66 17.45 -10.26
CA GLU A 156 7.67 18.88 -9.86
C GLU A 156 6.58 19.21 -8.84
N LEU A 157 5.51 18.42 -8.75
CA LEU A 157 4.49 18.57 -7.70
C LEU A 157 5.02 18.19 -6.32
N GLY A 158 6.07 17.38 -6.25
CA GLY A 158 6.68 16.91 -5.02
C GLY A 158 7.77 17.84 -4.46
N LEU A 159 7.56 19.15 -4.45
CA LEU A 159 8.48 20.12 -3.84
C LEU A 159 8.21 20.20 -2.33
N SER A 160 9.27 20.04 -1.53
CA SER A 160 9.15 20.10 -0.07
C SER A 160 8.63 21.46 0.42
N THR A 161 7.82 21.45 1.48
CA THR A 161 7.26 22.67 2.06
C THR A 161 8.33 23.47 2.80
N LEU A 162 9.07 22.84 3.68
CA LEU A 162 10.10 23.46 4.53
C LEU A 162 11.52 23.11 4.09
N GLY A 163 11.72 21.86 3.64
CA GLY A 163 13.03 21.35 3.26
C GLY A 163 14.05 21.49 4.40
N ASN A 164 15.28 21.92 4.06
CA ASN A 164 16.33 22.18 5.01
C ASN A 164 16.37 23.69 5.36
N SER A 165 15.41 24.12 6.17
CA SER A 165 15.24 25.50 6.59
C SER A 165 15.16 25.57 8.11
N PHE A 166 15.67 26.62 8.69
CA PHE A 166 15.78 26.80 10.12
C PHE A 166 14.91 27.97 10.58
N LYS A 167 14.32 27.83 11.75
CA LYS A 167 13.65 28.95 12.41
C LYS A 167 14.52 29.41 13.57
N VAL A 168 14.90 30.67 13.57
CA VAL A 168 15.67 31.27 14.67
C VAL A 168 14.78 31.30 15.93
N SER A 169 15.25 30.69 17.01
CA SER A 169 14.51 30.67 18.28
C SER A 169 14.47 32.07 18.91
N ALA A 170 13.45 32.33 19.72
CA ALA A 170 13.30 33.56 20.49
C ALA A 170 14.51 33.84 21.42
N ASP A 171 15.09 32.75 21.94
CA ASP A 171 16.17 32.82 22.93
C ASP A 171 17.57 32.62 22.33
N ASP A 172 17.64 32.29 21.03
CA ASP A 172 18.91 31.96 20.36
C ASP A 172 19.16 32.91 19.20
N VAL A 173 19.75 34.04 19.48
CA VAL A 173 20.31 34.93 18.45
C VAL A 173 21.70 34.43 18.10
N VAL A 174 22.07 34.46 16.81
CA VAL A 174 23.46 34.15 16.42
C VAL A 174 24.36 35.27 16.94
N ASP A 175 25.11 34.97 18.00
CA ASP A 175 25.94 35.92 18.75
C ASP A 175 27.44 35.83 18.44
N SER A 176 27.83 34.87 17.62
CA SER A 176 29.24 34.65 17.25
C SER A 176 29.38 34.08 15.81
N GLY A 177 30.60 34.22 15.27
CA GLY A 177 30.95 33.69 13.95
C GLY A 177 30.49 34.57 12.78
N VAL A 178 30.53 34.03 11.56
CA VAL A 178 30.25 34.75 10.31
C VAL A 178 28.81 35.24 10.17
N TYR A 179 27.90 34.67 10.93
CA TYR A 179 26.48 35.01 10.90
C TYR A 179 26.05 35.87 12.10
N GLN A 180 26.98 36.33 12.91
CA GLN A 180 26.70 37.20 14.07
C GLN A 180 25.83 38.38 13.69
N GLY A 181 24.70 38.56 14.39
CA GLY A 181 23.75 39.65 14.14
C GLY A 181 22.99 39.60 12.82
N SER A 182 23.11 38.51 12.06
CA SER A 182 22.53 38.41 10.71
C SER A 182 21.03 38.05 10.70
N TYR A 183 20.51 37.51 11.77
CA TYR A 183 19.15 36.98 11.81
C TYR A 183 18.37 37.45 13.03
N SER A 184 17.08 37.70 12.82
CA SER A 184 16.16 38.13 13.86
C SER A 184 15.41 36.94 14.44
N GLU A 185 14.95 37.09 15.68
CA GLU A 185 14.06 36.16 16.34
C GLU A 185 12.87 35.78 15.44
N ASN A 186 12.52 34.50 15.44
CA ASN A 186 11.43 33.91 14.64
C ASN A 186 11.59 33.99 13.12
N GLN A 187 12.71 34.46 12.62
CA GLN A 187 13.01 34.47 11.18
C GLN A 187 13.23 33.06 10.66
N TRP A 188 12.71 32.78 9.47
CA TRP A 188 13.08 31.59 8.70
C TRP A 188 14.32 31.86 7.87
N VAL A 189 15.21 30.89 7.84
CA VAL A 189 16.50 30.99 7.12
C VAL A 189 16.76 29.69 6.38
N ALA A 190 17.09 29.80 5.11
CA ALA A 190 17.50 28.63 4.32
C ALA A 190 18.89 28.16 4.73
N ASP A 191 19.16 26.87 4.59
CA ASP A 191 20.51 26.30 4.71
C ASP A 191 21.47 27.08 3.75
N PRO A 192 22.58 27.66 4.26
CA PRO A 192 23.58 28.31 3.42
C PRO A 192 24.15 27.40 2.32
N ASN A 193 24.19 26.10 2.56
CA ASN A 193 24.67 25.09 1.61
C ASN A 193 23.56 24.52 0.73
N CYS A 194 22.37 25.11 0.72
CA CYS A 194 21.18 24.63 0.03
C CYS A 194 21.46 24.15 -1.40
N ILE A 195 22.04 25.03 -2.22
CA ILE A 195 22.34 24.73 -3.63
C ILE A 195 23.39 23.62 -3.75
N ASN A 196 24.43 23.67 -2.95
CA ASN A 196 25.50 22.66 -2.97
C ASN A 196 24.98 21.26 -2.58
N ASN A 197 23.95 21.22 -1.74
CA ASN A 197 23.28 20.00 -1.30
C ASN A 197 22.15 19.55 -2.25
N GLY A 198 22.02 20.19 -3.42
CA GLY A 198 20.98 19.86 -4.42
C GLY A 198 19.61 20.43 -4.08
N GLY A 199 19.52 21.42 -3.18
CA GLY A 199 18.28 22.10 -2.85
C GLY A 199 17.97 23.26 -3.80
N ILE A 200 16.75 23.77 -3.68
CA ILE A 200 16.21 24.90 -4.44
C ILE A 200 15.89 26.01 -3.46
N LEU A 201 16.52 27.18 -3.65
CA LEU A 201 16.21 28.36 -2.83
C LEU A 201 14.86 28.95 -3.25
N ALA A 202 13.96 29.06 -2.29
CA ALA A 202 12.63 29.67 -2.46
C ALA A 202 12.37 30.66 -1.30
N GLY A 203 12.85 31.89 -1.46
CA GLY A 203 12.85 32.88 -0.39
C GLY A 203 13.69 32.41 0.80
N PRO A 204 13.15 32.37 2.02
CA PRO A 204 13.87 31.93 3.20
C PRO A 204 13.92 30.39 3.34
N PHE A 205 13.55 29.65 2.31
CA PHE A 205 13.46 28.19 2.36
C PHE A 205 14.42 27.52 1.41
N CYS A 206 15.07 26.45 1.90
CA CYS A 206 15.83 25.51 1.11
C CYS A 206 14.96 24.29 0.83
N LYS A 207 14.34 24.24 -0.31
CA LYS A 207 13.43 23.17 -0.71
C LYS A 207 14.12 22.08 -1.50
N PHE A 208 13.56 20.87 -1.48
CA PHE A 208 14.05 19.73 -2.26
C PHE A 208 12.92 19.19 -3.12
N LEU A 209 13.27 18.79 -4.34
CA LEU A 209 12.38 18.10 -5.25
C LEU A 209 12.35 16.60 -4.90
N TYR A 210 11.60 16.25 -3.88
CA TYR A 210 11.49 14.87 -3.43
C TYR A 210 10.62 14.01 -4.35
N GLY A 211 9.74 14.65 -5.15
CA GLY A 211 8.89 13.96 -6.10
C GLY A 211 9.63 13.10 -7.13
N GLU A 212 10.88 13.49 -7.50
CA GLU A 212 11.72 12.68 -8.39
C GLU A 212 12.05 11.28 -7.85
N ARG A 213 11.94 11.08 -6.54
CA ARG A 213 12.29 9.83 -5.88
C ARG A 213 11.09 8.91 -5.68
N PHE A 214 9.88 9.37 -5.95
CA PHE A 214 8.69 8.57 -5.76
C PHE A 214 8.42 7.66 -6.94
N ASN A 215 7.98 6.45 -6.64
CA ASN A 215 7.30 5.61 -7.59
C ASN A 215 5.81 5.95 -7.59
N ILE A 216 5.24 6.15 -8.79
CA ILE A 216 3.79 6.18 -8.98
C ILE A 216 3.23 4.76 -8.93
N ILE A 217 4.02 3.82 -9.45
CA ILE A 217 3.76 2.39 -9.39
C ILE A 217 5.00 1.75 -8.80
N ASN A 218 4.83 1.00 -7.73
CA ASN A 218 5.92 0.27 -7.09
C ASN A 218 6.22 -1.04 -7.81
N THR A 219 7.44 -1.56 -7.61
CA THR A 219 7.74 -2.93 -8.00
C THR A 219 6.97 -3.88 -7.10
N GLU A 220 6.24 -4.81 -7.68
CA GLU A 220 5.50 -5.82 -6.93
C GLU A 220 5.75 -7.21 -7.50
N GLU A 221 5.93 -8.17 -6.63
CA GLU A 221 6.01 -9.58 -6.95
C GLU A 221 5.09 -10.36 -6.01
N HIS A 222 4.16 -11.11 -6.57
CA HIS A 222 3.19 -11.87 -5.81
C HIS A 222 3.23 -13.34 -6.24
N ILE A 223 3.31 -14.23 -5.27
CA ILE A 223 3.09 -15.68 -5.43
C ILE A 223 1.93 -16.06 -4.53
N LYS A 224 0.85 -16.55 -5.12
CA LYS A 224 -0.35 -16.94 -4.38
C LYS A 224 -0.75 -18.35 -4.77
N SER A 225 -1.12 -19.16 -3.81
CA SER A 225 -1.60 -20.50 -4.06
C SER A 225 -2.85 -20.82 -3.27
N TYR A 226 -3.65 -21.71 -3.83
CA TYR A 226 -4.90 -22.18 -3.28
C TYR A 226 -5.01 -23.69 -3.49
N LEU A 227 -5.46 -24.39 -2.47
CA LEU A 227 -5.78 -25.80 -2.53
C LEU A 227 -7.12 -26.05 -1.86
N SER A 228 -7.98 -26.81 -2.51
CA SER A 228 -9.22 -27.33 -1.94
C SER A 228 -9.29 -28.83 -2.16
N TYR A 229 -9.52 -29.56 -1.09
CA TYR A 229 -9.80 -31.00 -1.13
C TYR A 229 -11.12 -31.26 -0.44
N LYS A 230 -12.05 -31.86 -1.18
CA LYS A 230 -13.34 -32.35 -0.66
C LYS A 230 -13.33 -33.87 -0.65
N PHE A 231 -13.90 -34.42 0.39
CA PHE A 231 -14.14 -35.88 0.50
C PHE A 231 -15.53 -36.12 1.04
N ASP A 232 -16.29 -36.92 0.32
CA ASP A 232 -17.67 -37.32 0.64
C ASP A 232 -17.71 -38.81 1.01
N ALA A 233 -17.88 -39.09 2.29
CA ALA A 233 -18.19 -40.43 2.77
C ALA A 233 -19.72 -40.56 2.96
N GLN A 234 -20.21 -41.80 3.07
CA GLN A 234 -21.63 -42.04 3.28
C GLN A 234 -22.21 -41.37 4.54
N SER A 235 -21.38 -41.14 5.55
CA SER A 235 -21.79 -40.61 6.85
C SER A 235 -21.25 -39.18 7.16
N TYR A 236 -20.29 -38.67 6.41
CA TYR A 236 -19.72 -37.34 6.65
C TYR A 236 -19.10 -36.73 5.39
N GLN A 237 -19.06 -35.43 5.38
CA GLN A 237 -18.34 -34.65 4.37
C GLN A 237 -17.17 -33.90 5.02
N SER A 238 -16.04 -33.91 4.35
CA SER A 238 -14.86 -33.16 4.76
C SER A 238 -14.44 -32.19 3.66
N LYS A 239 -14.12 -30.96 4.03
CA LYS A 239 -13.53 -29.96 3.13
C LYS A 239 -12.33 -29.31 3.79
N THR A 240 -11.17 -29.47 3.18
CA THR A 240 -9.94 -28.77 3.55
C THR A 240 -9.63 -27.71 2.54
N THR A 241 -9.32 -26.51 3.01
CA THR A 241 -8.90 -25.39 2.16
C THR A 241 -7.62 -24.80 2.72
N LEU A 242 -6.60 -24.62 1.87
CA LEU A 242 -5.36 -23.96 2.20
C LEU A 242 -5.18 -22.77 1.24
N ILE A 243 -4.78 -21.64 1.78
CA ILE A 243 -4.41 -20.42 1.03
C ILE A 243 -3.02 -20.01 1.52
N TYR A 244 -2.14 -19.76 0.57
CA TYR A 244 -0.81 -19.20 0.83
C TYR A 244 -0.58 -18.03 -0.09
N ALA A 245 -0.01 -16.95 0.44
CA ALA A 245 0.41 -15.79 -0.32
C ALA A 245 1.75 -15.27 0.19
N ASP A 246 2.61 -14.93 -0.74
CA ASP A 246 3.85 -14.20 -0.52
C ASP A 246 3.81 -12.99 -1.45
N ILE A 247 3.85 -11.80 -0.86
CA ILE A 247 3.68 -10.53 -1.54
C ILE A 247 4.84 -9.62 -1.17
N SER A 248 5.66 -9.28 -2.15
CA SER A 248 6.78 -8.37 -2.00
C SER A 248 6.51 -7.09 -2.76
N VAL A 249 6.61 -5.96 -2.07
CA VAL A 249 6.55 -4.62 -2.67
C VAL A 249 7.86 -3.91 -2.38
N LYS A 250 8.46 -3.34 -3.42
CA LYS A 250 9.67 -2.52 -3.32
C LYS A 250 9.34 -1.11 -3.74
N ASP A 251 9.43 -0.21 -2.79
CA ASP A 251 9.27 1.21 -3.01
C ASP A 251 10.64 1.90 -3.12
N ASN A 252 10.67 3.06 -3.73
CA ASN A 252 11.85 3.91 -3.66
C ASN A 252 11.99 4.51 -2.26
N PRO A 253 13.22 4.62 -1.75
CA PRO A 253 13.43 5.27 -0.47
C PRO A 253 12.94 6.71 -0.53
N GLN A 254 12.16 7.08 0.46
CA GLN A 254 11.67 8.45 0.61
C GLN A 254 12.84 9.42 0.80
N SER A 255 12.64 10.65 0.37
CA SER A 255 13.58 11.72 0.64
C SER A 255 13.73 11.92 2.16
N PRO A 256 14.96 12.06 2.68
CA PRO A 256 15.19 12.33 4.10
C PRO A 256 14.74 13.72 4.55
N SER A 257 14.00 14.48 3.73
CA SER A 257 13.62 15.88 4.02
C SER A 257 12.58 16.04 5.13
N TYR A 258 11.99 14.94 5.62
CA TYR A 258 11.07 14.97 6.75
C TYR A 258 11.50 14.02 7.85
N PRO A 259 12.46 14.40 8.70
CA PRO A 259 12.60 13.77 9.99
C PRO A 259 11.31 13.98 10.76
N ALA A 260 10.94 13.11 11.64
CA ALA A 260 9.67 13.06 12.38
C ALA A 260 8.97 14.41 12.59
N LEU A 261 7.65 14.47 12.51
CA LEU A 261 6.82 15.69 12.64
C LEU A 261 7.06 16.52 13.92
N SER A 262 7.74 15.94 14.90
CA SER A 262 8.19 16.64 16.12
C SER A 262 9.40 17.56 15.93
N PHE A 263 9.94 17.69 14.72
CA PHE A 263 11.13 18.49 14.46
C PHE A 263 10.95 20.00 14.73
N LEU A 264 9.74 20.51 14.61
CA LEU A 264 9.44 21.92 14.85
C LEU A 264 9.68 22.36 16.30
N SER A 265 9.73 21.42 17.24
CA SER A 265 9.98 21.71 18.65
C SER A 265 11.38 21.36 19.12
N ARG A 266 12.27 20.94 18.23
CA ARG A 266 13.65 20.57 18.58
C ARG A 266 14.64 21.69 18.22
N LYS A 267 15.46 22.05 19.18
CA LYS A 267 16.64 22.87 18.93
C LYS A 267 17.72 22.00 18.29
N ILE A 268 18.30 22.51 17.20
CA ILE A 268 19.43 21.89 16.52
C ILE A 268 20.67 22.64 16.94
N GLN A 269 21.55 21.95 17.66
CA GLN A 269 22.82 22.53 18.11
C GLN A 269 23.76 22.73 16.92
N PRO A 270 24.64 23.75 16.94
CA PRO A 270 25.67 23.91 15.93
C PRO A 270 26.68 22.76 15.95
N GLY A 271 27.32 22.52 14.83
CA GLY A 271 28.37 21.51 14.69
C GLY A 271 28.10 20.45 13.62
N ILE A 272 28.90 19.38 13.60
CA ILE A 272 28.81 18.34 12.58
C ILE A 272 27.46 17.62 12.66
N GLY A 273 26.68 17.70 11.57
CA GLY A 273 25.32 17.16 11.48
C GLY A 273 24.25 17.99 12.19
N GLY A 274 24.62 19.18 12.70
CA GLY A 274 23.73 20.12 13.37
C GLY A 274 23.37 21.34 12.52
N SER A 275 23.07 22.46 13.22
CA SER A 275 22.82 23.74 12.58
C SER A 275 24.06 24.27 11.83
N PRO A 276 23.93 24.76 10.60
CA PRO A 276 25.05 25.38 9.89
C PRO A 276 25.40 26.80 10.36
N PHE A 277 24.69 27.32 11.36
CA PHE A 277 24.84 28.66 11.92
C PHE A 277 25.55 28.65 13.26
#